data_53b27d7ba4dd53b09532b22a5af120cc
#
_entry.id   53b27d7ba4dd53b09532b22a5af120cc
#
_cell.length_a   1.000
_cell.length_b   1.000
_cell.length_c   1.000
_cell.angle_alpha   90.00
_cell.angle_beta   90.00
_cell.angle_gamma   90.00
#
_symmetry.space_group_name_H-M   'P 1'
#
loop_
_entity.id
_entity.type
_entity.pdbx_description
1 polymer ?
#
loop_
_entity_poly.entity_id
_entity_poly.type
_entity_poly.pdbx_seq_one_letter_code
_entity_poly.pdbx_strand_id
1 'polypeptide(L)'
;MTKTMKKDSQLYRLISLLSVCGEYPIRSLHLLGNKRMYRKLVDVCMQPLTVRNPETAESISLPRLFNLCGKGRLKSIRLYSGALPILKWIDEGEYYDIISNGHNMPMNDQHLDRNHRVAEVLAVCRDAGIEIFPHNLPNFQRDEFERIIYLRRPFFMTSRMLKWFGGDDAANKTNFTRMVGALFIGETNYYIYNTRYTPMKWSGAGEIKAKINVDFLSHGAPIYEESYSMLFADSGEIAMRAFLSTHKIQNSNYHFHGIYEKVHYIPLNEYGARYLRFFTVIGWHNYFKKLLLELDELPKYRYYDHDDYTDGVYSLVWLDGDLRRLWAASELKGNLCVYCFDWQKDFVRNFLGENVEILTINFDKVEQILFEYGEDDEA
;
A
#
# COMPACT_ATOMS: atom_id res chain seq x y z
N MET A 1 10.93 -24.07 24.51
CA MET A 1 11.89 -23.55 23.50
C MET A 1 12.11 -22.06 23.76
N THR A 2 13.37 -21.56 23.63
CA THR A 2 13.67 -20.12 23.83
C THR A 2 13.89 -19.44 22.47
N LYS A 3 13.29 -18.27 22.28
CA LYS A 3 13.46 -17.39 21.13
C LYS A 3 13.95 -16.02 21.61
N THR A 4 15.00 -15.52 20.99
CA THR A 4 15.50 -14.17 21.25
C THR A 4 14.87 -13.20 20.26
N MET A 5 14.31 -12.11 20.75
CA MET A 5 13.66 -11.07 19.94
C MET A 5 14.69 -10.01 19.54
N LYS A 6 15.57 -10.34 18.60
CA LYS A 6 16.53 -9.37 18.06
C LYS A 6 15.81 -8.38 17.15
N LYS A 7 16.19 -7.10 17.21
CA LYS A 7 15.73 -6.06 16.27
C LYS A 7 15.91 -6.57 14.84
N ASP A 8 14.94 -6.30 13.98
CA ASP A 8 14.87 -6.73 12.57
C ASP A 8 14.83 -8.23 12.30
N SER A 9 14.79 -9.08 13.35
CA SER A 9 14.51 -10.50 13.16
C SER A 9 13.09 -10.72 12.65
N GLN A 10 12.85 -11.87 12.00
CA GLN A 10 11.49 -12.23 11.53
C GLN A 10 10.44 -12.21 12.66
N LEU A 11 10.84 -12.61 13.87
CA LEU A 11 9.96 -12.56 15.05
C LEU A 11 9.63 -11.12 15.41
N TYR A 12 10.64 -10.25 15.50
CA TYR A 12 10.47 -8.84 15.78
C TYR A 12 9.56 -8.17 14.73
N ARG A 13 9.85 -8.36 13.45
CA ARG A 13 9.05 -7.83 12.33
C ARG A 13 7.59 -8.26 12.41
N LEU A 14 7.33 -9.54 12.72
CA LEU A 14 5.97 -10.06 12.80
C LEU A 14 5.22 -9.51 14.01
N ILE A 15 5.84 -9.45 15.19
CA ILE A 15 5.22 -8.90 16.40
C ILE A 15 4.92 -7.41 16.21
N SER A 16 5.89 -6.64 15.72
CA SER A 16 5.72 -5.22 15.45
C SER A 16 4.67 -4.93 14.35
N LEU A 17 4.46 -5.81 13.39
CA LEU A 17 3.35 -5.67 12.45
C LEU A 17 2.01 -5.99 13.11
N LEU A 18 1.96 -7.03 13.94
CA LEU A 18 0.76 -7.43 14.66
C LEU A 18 0.31 -6.41 15.70
N SER A 19 1.23 -5.61 16.28
CA SER A 19 0.86 -4.53 17.18
C SER A 19 0.02 -3.47 16.46
N VAL A 20 0.39 -3.09 15.26
CA VAL A 20 -0.33 -2.09 14.45
C VAL A 20 -1.62 -2.64 13.83
N CYS A 21 -1.55 -3.81 13.18
CA CYS A 21 -2.71 -4.35 12.44
C CYS A 21 -3.63 -5.23 13.29
N GLY A 22 -3.18 -5.67 14.47
CA GLY A 22 -3.90 -6.56 15.40
C GLY A 22 -3.98 -8.00 14.93
N GLU A 23 -4.07 -8.26 13.64
CA GLU A 23 -4.07 -9.61 13.05
C GLU A 23 -3.46 -9.61 11.65
N TYR A 24 -2.86 -10.74 11.28
CA TYR A 24 -2.23 -10.91 9.97
C TYR A 24 -2.68 -12.22 9.29
N PRO A 25 -3.10 -12.19 8.00
CA PRO A 25 -3.57 -13.37 7.28
C PRO A 25 -2.43 -14.34 6.97
N ILE A 26 -2.60 -15.62 7.34
CA ILE A 26 -1.58 -16.65 7.14
C ILE A 26 -1.24 -16.85 5.65
N ARG A 27 -2.22 -16.67 4.78
CA ARG A 27 -2.01 -16.82 3.33
C ARG A 27 -1.04 -15.79 2.77
N SER A 28 -0.95 -14.61 3.40
CA SER A 28 -0.17 -13.46 2.94
C SER A 28 1.22 -13.34 3.60
N LEU A 29 1.67 -14.39 4.30
CA LEU A 29 3.01 -14.45 4.91
C LEU A 29 4.14 -14.28 3.88
N HIS A 30 3.87 -14.51 2.59
CA HIS A 30 4.83 -14.27 1.51
C HIS A 30 5.15 -12.78 1.31
N LEU A 31 4.26 -11.87 1.71
CA LEU A 31 4.51 -10.43 1.67
C LEU A 31 5.52 -9.95 2.72
N LEU A 32 5.83 -10.78 3.72
CA LEU A 32 6.84 -10.51 4.74
C LEU A 32 8.23 -11.06 4.36
N GLY A 33 8.32 -11.75 3.22
CA GLY A 33 9.52 -12.43 2.74
C GLY A 33 9.29 -13.94 2.54
N ASN A 34 10.26 -14.78 2.91
CA ASN A 34 10.18 -16.22 2.67
C ASN A 34 9.01 -16.87 3.43
N LYS A 35 7.95 -17.19 2.70
CA LYS A 35 6.68 -17.76 3.22
C LYS A 35 6.90 -19.01 4.08
N ARG A 36 7.80 -19.91 3.66
CA ARG A 36 8.07 -21.16 4.38
C ARG A 36 8.70 -20.87 5.75
N MET A 37 9.61 -19.91 5.81
CA MET A 37 10.26 -19.52 7.07
C MET A 37 9.27 -18.87 8.04
N TYR A 38 8.45 -17.94 7.57
CA TYR A 38 7.42 -17.32 8.39
C TYR A 38 6.37 -18.32 8.86
N ARG A 39 5.96 -19.28 8.01
CA ARG A 39 5.03 -20.32 8.41
C ARG A 39 5.61 -21.20 9.53
N LYS A 40 6.87 -21.63 9.38
CA LYS A 40 7.57 -22.38 10.43
C LYS A 40 7.70 -21.57 11.73
N LEU A 41 7.98 -20.27 11.64
CA LEU A 41 8.02 -19.39 12.80
C LEU A 41 6.66 -19.34 13.52
N VAL A 42 5.55 -19.16 12.78
CA VAL A 42 4.20 -19.17 13.33
C VAL A 42 3.90 -20.50 14.02
N ASP A 43 4.19 -21.64 13.38
CA ASP A 43 3.95 -22.97 13.93
C ASP A 43 4.73 -23.19 15.26
N VAL A 44 5.98 -22.72 15.34
CA VAL A 44 6.79 -22.74 16.58
C VAL A 44 6.19 -21.83 17.64
N CYS A 45 5.76 -20.65 17.29
CA CYS A 45 5.20 -19.66 18.22
C CYS A 45 3.77 -20.01 18.71
N MET A 46 3.15 -21.03 18.13
CA MET A 46 1.89 -21.62 18.63
C MET A 46 2.10 -22.63 19.76
N GLN A 47 3.35 -23.00 20.07
CA GLN A 47 3.73 -23.93 21.13
C GLN A 47 4.28 -23.17 22.36
N PRO A 48 4.36 -23.82 23.54
CA PRO A 48 5.00 -23.22 24.71
C PRO A 48 6.42 -22.76 24.42
N LEU A 49 6.71 -21.49 24.71
CA LEU A 49 8.02 -20.91 24.45
C LEU A 49 8.35 -19.82 25.48
N THR A 50 9.64 -19.54 25.59
CA THR A 50 10.17 -18.38 26.33
C THR A 50 10.70 -17.37 25.29
N VAL A 51 10.26 -16.13 25.36
CA VAL A 51 10.79 -15.02 24.55
C VAL A 51 11.75 -14.23 25.43
N ARG A 52 12.92 -13.92 24.89
CA ARG A 52 13.97 -13.18 25.61
C ARG A 52 14.27 -11.87 24.89
N ASN A 53 14.32 -10.78 25.66
CA ASN A 53 14.85 -9.50 25.21
C ASN A 53 16.39 -9.55 25.22
N PRO A 54 17.09 -9.33 24.10
CA PRO A 54 18.54 -9.38 24.06
C PRO A 54 19.22 -8.20 24.79
N GLU A 55 18.54 -7.08 24.96
CA GLU A 55 19.09 -5.85 25.55
C GLU A 55 18.98 -5.85 27.09
N THR A 56 17.82 -6.20 27.61
CA THR A 56 17.56 -6.20 29.08
C THR A 56 17.76 -7.56 29.71
N ALA A 57 17.97 -8.62 28.92
CA ALA A 57 18.00 -10.01 29.36
C ALA A 57 16.69 -10.52 30.00
N GLU A 58 15.63 -9.72 30.03
CA GLU A 58 14.31 -10.13 30.47
C GLU A 58 13.78 -11.29 29.64
N SER A 59 12.98 -12.13 30.27
CA SER A 59 12.38 -13.29 29.61
C SER A 59 10.96 -13.50 30.06
N ILE A 60 10.07 -13.78 29.12
CA ILE A 60 8.65 -14.07 29.35
C ILE A 60 8.37 -15.48 28.84
N SER A 61 7.90 -16.35 29.73
CA SER A 61 7.48 -17.72 29.37
C SER A 61 5.97 -17.73 29.10
N LEU A 62 5.59 -18.25 27.95
CA LEU A 62 4.22 -18.22 27.42
C LEU A 62 3.77 -19.61 26.99
N PRO A 63 2.50 -19.96 27.18
CA PRO A 63 1.94 -21.19 26.59
C PRO A 63 1.90 -21.13 25.06
N ARG A 64 1.87 -19.94 24.50
CA ARG A 64 1.97 -19.63 23.07
C ARG A 64 2.17 -18.13 22.88
N LEU A 65 2.75 -17.73 21.74
CA LEU A 65 2.90 -16.31 21.39
C LEU A 65 1.74 -15.82 20.53
N PHE A 66 1.18 -16.67 19.68
CA PHE A 66 0.11 -16.34 18.76
C PHE A 66 -1.14 -17.18 19.01
N ASN A 67 -2.29 -16.61 18.67
CA ASN A 67 -3.57 -17.29 18.50
C ASN A 67 -3.92 -17.38 17.03
N LEU A 68 -4.52 -18.52 16.62
CA LEU A 68 -5.16 -18.64 15.32
C LEU A 68 -6.60 -18.16 15.40
N CYS A 69 -6.98 -17.31 14.43
CA CYS A 69 -8.32 -16.79 14.26
C CYS A 69 -8.85 -17.10 12.87
N GLY A 70 -10.17 -17.02 12.68
CA GLY A 70 -10.81 -17.25 11.39
C GLY A 70 -10.74 -18.71 10.90
N LYS A 71 -11.38 -18.96 9.75
CA LYS A 71 -11.43 -20.27 9.09
C LYS A 71 -11.12 -20.11 7.59
N GLY A 72 -10.64 -21.17 6.96
CA GLY A 72 -10.38 -21.21 5.53
C GLY A 72 -9.47 -20.06 5.06
N ARG A 73 -9.95 -19.27 4.12
CA ARG A 73 -9.23 -18.14 3.55
C ARG A 73 -9.06 -16.94 4.51
N LEU A 74 -9.89 -16.88 5.55
CA LEU A 74 -9.82 -15.84 6.59
C LEU A 74 -8.96 -16.27 7.79
N LYS A 75 -8.20 -17.35 7.68
CA LYS A 75 -7.29 -17.79 8.73
C LYS A 75 -6.17 -16.78 8.94
N SER A 76 -6.04 -16.30 10.18
CA SER A 76 -5.08 -15.26 10.58
C SER A 76 -4.41 -15.61 11.90
N ILE A 77 -3.36 -14.88 12.23
CA ILE A 77 -2.68 -14.89 13.52
C ILE A 77 -2.90 -13.58 14.26
N ARG A 78 -2.99 -13.66 15.58
CA ARG A 78 -3.01 -12.53 16.53
C ARG A 78 -2.01 -12.80 17.64
N LEU A 79 -1.55 -11.74 18.31
CA LEU A 79 -0.83 -11.90 19.57
C LEU A 79 -1.74 -12.54 20.62
N TYR A 80 -1.19 -13.51 21.37
CA TYR A 80 -1.83 -14.03 22.56
C TYR A 80 -1.86 -12.92 23.62
N SER A 81 -2.96 -12.77 24.37
CA SER A 81 -3.12 -11.68 25.34
C SER A 81 -1.99 -11.63 26.39
N GLY A 82 -1.51 -12.79 26.85
CA GLY A 82 -0.36 -12.88 27.73
C GLY A 82 0.97 -12.48 27.11
N ALA A 83 1.03 -12.31 25.77
CA ALA A 83 2.22 -11.86 25.04
C ALA A 83 2.26 -10.32 24.88
N LEU A 84 1.20 -9.60 25.21
CA LEU A 84 1.15 -8.13 25.07
C LEU A 84 2.31 -7.40 25.80
N PRO A 85 2.78 -7.84 26.98
CA PRO A 85 3.95 -7.20 27.64
C PRO A 85 5.22 -7.18 26.77
N ILE A 86 5.36 -8.09 25.79
CA ILE A 86 6.49 -8.10 24.86
C ILE A 86 6.52 -6.84 23.98
N LEU A 87 5.37 -6.21 23.73
CA LEU A 87 5.27 -4.98 22.95
C LEU A 87 6.07 -3.83 23.57
N LYS A 88 6.19 -3.79 24.92
CA LYS A 88 7.04 -2.81 25.60
C LYS A 88 8.51 -2.85 25.15
N TRP A 89 8.97 -4.01 24.69
CA TRP A 89 10.34 -4.16 24.19
C TRP A 89 10.51 -3.63 22.77
N ILE A 90 9.41 -3.31 22.08
CA ILE A 90 9.38 -2.75 20.72
C ILE A 90 9.07 -1.25 20.82
N ASP A 91 7.92 -0.93 21.42
CA ASP A 91 7.41 0.42 21.60
C ASP A 91 6.52 0.45 22.84
N GLU A 92 6.93 1.20 23.85
CA GLU A 92 6.19 1.28 25.10
C GLU A 92 4.89 2.09 24.96
N GLY A 93 4.89 3.13 24.10
CA GLY A 93 3.71 3.93 23.81
C GLY A 93 2.62 3.10 23.15
N GLU A 94 2.99 2.30 22.16
CA GLU A 94 2.08 1.38 21.47
C GLU A 94 1.49 0.32 22.40
N TYR A 95 2.29 -0.19 23.33
CA TYR A 95 1.80 -1.11 24.35
C TYR A 95 0.69 -0.48 25.22
N TYR A 96 0.90 0.74 25.71
CA TYR A 96 -0.09 1.42 26.56
C TYR A 96 -1.35 1.77 25.79
N ASP A 97 -1.24 2.13 24.53
CA ASP A 97 -2.39 2.43 23.68
C ASP A 97 -3.25 1.18 23.44
N ILE A 98 -2.63 0.04 23.15
CA ILE A 98 -3.33 -1.24 22.99
C ILE A 98 -4.05 -1.64 24.29
N ILE A 99 -3.43 -1.43 25.45
CA ILE A 99 -4.05 -1.73 26.75
C ILE A 99 -5.22 -0.78 27.03
N SER A 100 -5.06 0.52 26.74
CA SER A 100 -6.06 1.55 27.05
C SER A 100 -7.26 1.50 26.12
N ASN A 101 -7.03 1.29 24.83
CA ASN A 101 -8.07 1.32 23.80
C ASN A 101 -8.69 -0.05 23.49
N GLY A 102 -8.21 -1.07 24.17
CA GLY A 102 -8.68 -2.44 23.99
C GLY A 102 -8.26 -3.06 22.66
N HIS A 103 -7.75 -4.27 22.73
CA HIS A 103 -7.37 -5.09 21.56
C HIS A 103 -8.62 -5.66 20.85
N ASN A 104 -9.68 -4.87 20.81
CA ASN A 104 -11.00 -5.24 20.31
C ASN A 104 -11.03 -5.23 18.77
N MET A 105 -10.39 -6.24 18.18
CA MET A 105 -10.58 -6.49 16.77
C MET A 105 -11.94 -7.13 16.55
N PRO A 106 -12.74 -6.58 15.62
CA PRO A 106 -14.04 -7.16 15.30
C PRO A 106 -13.90 -8.61 14.83
N MET A 107 -14.71 -9.50 15.39
CA MET A 107 -14.62 -10.96 15.20
C MET A 107 -15.48 -11.47 14.02
N ASN A 108 -16.28 -10.63 13.37
CA ASN A 108 -17.10 -11.09 12.26
C ASN A 108 -16.31 -11.16 10.94
N ASP A 109 -16.68 -12.06 10.06
CA ASP A 109 -15.97 -12.36 8.82
C ASP A 109 -15.81 -11.14 7.88
N GLN A 110 -16.78 -10.22 7.87
CA GLN A 110 -16.73 -9.01 7.05
C GLN A 110 -15.62 -8.06 7.52
N HIS A 111 -15.49 -7.89 8.82
CA HIS A 111 -14.43 -7.07 9.40
C HIS A 111 -13.07 -7.74 9.29
N LEU A 112 -13.00 -9.08 9.43
CA LEU A 112 -11.77 -9.85 9.23
C LEU A 112 -11.20 -9.63 7.83
N ASP A 113 -12.01 -9.75 6.78
CA ASP A 113 -11.52 -9.53 5.41
C ASP A 113 -10.98 -8.10 5.21
N ARG A 114 -11.65 -7.09 5.78
CA ARG A 114 -11.17 -5.70 5.73
C ARG A 114 -9.84 -5.53 6.49
N ASN A 115 -9.74 -6.07 7.69
CA ASN A 115 -8.52 -6.00 8.49
C ASN A 115 -7.35 -6.66 7.77
N HIS A 116 -7.59 -7.79 7.12
CA HIS A 116 -6.57 -8.47 6.32
C HIS A 116 -6.08 -7.63 5.14
N ARG A 117 -7.00 -6.89 4.48
CA ARG A 117 -6.62 -5.96 3.39
C ARG A 117 -5.72 -4.84 3.89
N VAL A 118 -6.02 -4.30 5.06
CA VAL A 118 -5.18 -3.29 5.73
C VAL A 118 -3.83 -3.90 6.09
N ALA A 119 -3.80 -5.07 6.73
CA ALA A 119 -2.59 -5.73 7.18
C ALA A 119 -1.62 -6.09 6.03
N GLU A 120 -2.15 -6.49 4.87
CA GLU A 120 -1.35 -6.75 3.68
C GLU A 120 -0.68 -5.48 3.14
N VAL A 121 -1.41 -4.37 3.08
CA VAL A 121 -0.84 -3.07 2.66
C VAL A 121 0.19 -2.58 3.66
N LEU A 122 -0.09 -2.68 4.97
CA LEU A 122 0.87 -2.33 6.02
C LEU A 122 2.20 -3.10 5.87
N ALA A 123 2.13 -4.39 5.55
CA ALA A 123 3.32 -5.20 5.33
C ALA A 123 4.15 -4.67 4.14
N VAL A 124 3.49 -4.38 3.02
CA VAL A 124 4.14 -3.84 1.81
C VAL A 124 4.71 -2.45 2.06
N CYS A 125 3.96 -1.54 2.70
CA CYS A 125 4.45 -0.20 3.05
C CYS A 125 5.69 -0.26 3.95
N ARG A 126 5.66 -1.11 4.97
CA ARG A 126 6.79 -1.27 5.88
C ARG A 126 8.04 -1.79 5.19
N ASP A 127 7.90 -2.80 4.34
CA ASP A 127 9.03 -3.36 3.59
C ASP A 127 9.54 -2.39 2.51
N ALA A 128 8.71 -1.42 2.08
CA ALA A 128 9.10 -0.30 1.23
C ALA A 128 9.80 0.84 2.00
N GLY A 129 9.98 0.74 3.32
CA GLY A 129 10.58 1.78 4.16
C GLY A 129 9.65 2.95 4.48
N ILE A 130 8.34 2.78 4.27
CA ILE A 130 7.32 3.79 4.57
C ILE A 130 6.98 3.71 6.06
N GLU A 131 7.01 4.85 6.74
CA GLU A 131 6.67 4.93 8.14
C GLU A 131 5.18 4.67 8.38
N ILE A 132 4.87 3.95 9.46
CA ILE A 132 3.52 3.69 9.90
C ILE A 132 3.37 4.35 11.26
N PHE A 133 2.56 5.41 11.33
CA PHE A 133 2.35 6.16 12.57
C PHE A 133 1.20 5.57 13.37
N PRO A 134 1.46 4.86 14.45
CA PRO A 134 0.39 4.34 15.29
C PRO A 134 -0.23 5.42 16.19
N HIS A 135 0.53 6.31 16.84
CA HIS A 135 0.01 7.06 17.98
C HIS A 135 0.48 8.51 18.14
N ASN A 136 1.60 8.90 17.58
CA ASN A 136 2.22 10.22 17.80
C ASN A 136 2.05 11.16 16.61
N LEU A 137 0.90 11.11 15.96
CA LEU A 137 0.64 12.11 14.93
C LEU A 137 0.48 13.46 15.61
N PRO A 138 1.28 14.46 15.19
CA PRO A 138 0.97 15.83 15.54
C PRO A 138 -0.47 16.06 15.13
N ASN A 139 -1.19 16.78 15.96
CA ASN A 139 -2.57 17.12 15.72
C ASN A 139 -2.64 17.81 14.33
N PHE A 140 -3.12 17.12 13.29
CA PHE A 140 -3.28 17.64 11.94
C PHE A 140 -4.11 18.95 11.89
N GLN A 141 -4.77 19.28 12.99
CA GLN A 141 -5.54 20.51 13.15
C GLN A 141 -4.68 21.75 13.48
N ARG A 142 -3.35 21.62 13.53
CA ARG A 142 -2.46 22.76 13.77
C ARG A 142 -1.65 23.07 12.53
N ASP A 143 -1.97 24.16 11.86
CA ASP A 143 -1.34 24.67 10.63
C ASP A 143 0.20 24.67 10.65
N GLU A 144 0.80 24.78 11.84
CA GLU A 144 2.25 24.84 12.05
C GLU A 144 2.95 23.49 11.85
N PHE A 145 2.23 22.36 11.96
CA PHE A 145 2.80 21.01 11.85
C PHE A 145 2.53 20.36 10.49
N GLU A 146 1.53 20.79 9.74
CA GLU A 146 1.17 20.21 8.44
C GLU A 146 2.33 20.19 7.46
N ARG A 147 3.02 21.31 7.29
CA ARG A 147 4.16 21.43 6.36
C ARG A 147 5.36 20.59 6.77
N ILE A 148 5.60 20.39 8.06
CA ILE A 148 6.77 19.66 8.56
C ILE A 148 6.65 18.16 8.34
N ILE A 149 5.43 17.60 8.40
CA ILE A 149 5.18 16.17 8.23
C ILE A 149 5.32 15.79 6.76
N TYR A 150 4.75 16.58 5.86
CA TYR A 150 4.81 16.33 4.42
C TYR A 150 6.23 16.39 3.84
N LEU A 151 7.10 17.18 4.42
CA LEU A 151 8.45 17.43 3.86
C LEU A 151 9.51 16.41 4.28
N ARG A 152 9.24 15.49 5.23
CA ARG A 152 10.34 14.71 5.81
C ARG A 152 10.41 13.26 5.38
N ARG A 153 9.33 12.51 5.42
CA ARG A 153 9.34 11.07 5.09
C ARG A 153 7.97 10.58 4.63
N PRO A 154 7.92 9.66 3.68
CA PRO A 154 6.67 8.99 3.31
C PRO A 154 6.07 8.27 4.52
N PHE A 155 4.77 8.40 4.72
CA PHE A 155 4.06 7.70 5.79
C PHE A 155 2.68 7.21 5.34
N PHE A 156 2.23 6.13 5.98
CA PHE A 156 0.94 5.52 5.71
C PHE A 156 0.03 5.61 6.93
N MET A 157 -1.20 6.03 6.71
CA MET A 157 -2.28 6.03 7.70
C MET A 157 -3.34 5.00 7.32
N THR A 158 -3.68 4.12 8.25
CA THR A 158 -4.78 3.19 8.04
C THR A 158 -6.13 3.91 8.02
N SER A 159 -7.12 3.30 7.36
CA SER A 159 -8.49 3.83 7.38
C SER A 159 -9.10 3.94 8.79
N ARG A 160 -8.56 3.22 9.77
CA ARG A 160 -8.93 3.32 11.19
C ARG A 160 -8.38 4.61 11.81
N MET A 161 -7.11 4.90 11.56
CA MET A 161 -6.46 6.15 12.01
C MET A 161 -7.16 7.38 11.41
N LEU A 162 -7.40 7.36 10.09
CA LEU A 162 -8.11 8.44 9.40
C LEU A 162 -9.49 8.73 10.01
N LYS A 163 -10.18 7.71 10.55
CA LYS A 163 -11.46 7.91 11.26
C LYS A 163 -11.30 8.63 12.59
N TRP A 164 -10.20 8.43 13.30
CA TRP A 164 -9.96 9.11 14.58
C TRP A 164 -9.76 10.61 14.38
N PHE A 165 -9.06 11.00 13.31
CA PHE A 165 -8.82 12.41 13.00
C PHE A 165 -10.06 13.14 12.46
N GLY A 166 -11.01 12.43 11.85
CA GLY A 166 -12.25 13.01 11.34
C GLY A 166 -13.25 13.47 12.41
N GLY A 167 -12.95 13.25 13.69
CA GLY A 167 -13.82 13.63 14.82
C GLY A 167 -15.13 12.84 14.86
N ASP A 168 -15.99 13.18 15.86
CA ASP A 168 -17.31 12.56 16.05
C ASP A 168 -18.38 13.05 15.08
N ASP A 169 -18.05 13.97 14.18
CA ASP A 169 -19.00 14.56 13.24
C ASP A 169 -19.51 13.47 12.27
N ALA A 170 -20.82 13.23 12.28
CA ALA A 170 -21.45 12.21 11.45
C ALA A 170 -21.24 12.47 9.94
N ALA A 171 -20.95 13.72 9.55
CA ALA A 171 -20.61 14.12 8.20
C ALA A 171 -19.24 13.60 7.76
N ASN A 172 -18.29 13.46 8.70
CA ASN A 172 -16.91 13.08 8.47
C ASN A 172 -16.65 11.56 8.62
N LYS A 173 -17.68 10.76 8.94
CA LYS A 173 -17.54 9.31 9.02
C LYS A 173 -17.27 8.73 7.63
N THR A 174 -16.09 8.18 7.43
CA THR A 174 -15.70 7.37 6.26
C THR A 174 -16.43 6.02 6.24
N ASN A 175 -17.77 6.08 6.44
CA ASN A 175 -18.61 4.89 6.40
C ASN A 175 -18.77 4.46 4.93
N PHE A 176 -18.77 3.15 4.70
CA PHE A 176 -19.00 2.52 3.40
C PHE A 176 -17.86 2.66 2.37
N THR A 177 -16.71 3.24 2.70
CA THR A 177 -15.54 3.23 1.82
C THR A 177 -14.84 1.87 1.81
N ARG A 178 -14.23 1.53 0.66
CA ARG A 178 -13.32 0.39 0.50
C ARG A 178 -11.85 0.79 0.69
N MET A 179 -11.56 2.06 0.82
CA MET A 179 -10.23 2.57 1.11
C MET A 179 -9.68 1.94 2.38
N VAL A 180 -8.48 1.39 2.31
CA VAL A 180 -7.78 0.75 3.44
C VAL A 180 -6.88 1.72 4.20
N GLY A 181 -6.54 2.85 3.59
CA GLY A 181 -5.74 3.91 4.16
C GLY A 181 -5.37 4.95 3.13
N ALA A 182 -4.52 5.88 3.54
CA ALA A 182 -3.89 6.86 2.68
C ALA A 182 -2.37 6.86 2.90
N LEU A 183 -1.61 7.04 1.82
CA LEU A 183 -0.17 7.18 1.81
C LEU A 183 0.17 8.60 1.39
N PHE A 184 1.07 9.22 2.14
CA PHE A 184 1.49 10.60 1.96
C PHE A 184 2.96 10.63 1.57
N ILE A 185 3.26 11.19 0.39
CA ILE A 185 4.61 11.29 -0.16
C ILE A 185 4.82 12.72 -0.68
N GLY A 186 5.66 13.49 0.00
CA GLY A 186 5.76 14.92 -0.28
C GLY A 186 4.40 15.59 -0.14
N GLU A 187 3.98 16.33 -1.15
CA GLU A 187 2.68 17.00 -1.21
C GLU A 187 1.57 16.13 -1.83
N THR A 188 1.87 14.86 -2.15
CA THR A 188 0.93 13.98 -2.85
C THR A 188 0.24 13.01 -1.91
N ASN A 189 -1.10 12.96 -2.00
CA ASN A 189 -1.92 11.97 -1.34
C ASN A 189 -2.22 10.80 -2.28
N TYR A 190 -1.93 9.59 -1.85
CA TYR A 190 -2.35 8.37 -2.54
C TYR A 190 -3.43 7.67 -1.71
N TYR A 191 -4.61 7.48 -2.30
CA TYR A 191 -5.73 6.77 -1.68
C TYR A 191 -5.57 5.28 -1.95
N ILE A 192 -5.44 4.49 -0.89
CA ILE A 192 -5.01 3.10 -0.98
C ILE A 192 -6.19 2.15 -0.93
N TYR A 193 -6.22 1.25 -1.90
CA TYR A 193 -7.19 0.18 -2.04
C TYR A 193 -6.48 -1.17 -2.17
N ASN A 194 -7.10 -2.21 -1.61
CA ASN A 194 -6.59 -3.56 -1.74
C ASN A 194 -7.73 -4.50 -2.20
N THR A 195 -7.71 -4.85 -3.47
CA THR A 195 -8.71 -5.77 -4.05
C THR A 195 -8.33 -7.22 -3.88
N ARG A 196 -7.03 -7.52 -3.63
CA ARG A 196 -6.50 -8.89 -3.45
C ARG A 196 -6.74 -9.72 -4.71
N TYR A 197 -7.47 -10.84 -4.57
CA TYR A 197 -7.73 -11.84 -5.61
C TYR A 197 -9.08 -11.70 -6.34
N THR A 198 -9.91 -10.73 -5.95
CA THR A 198 -11.21 -10.49 -6.60
C THR A 198 -11.50 -8.99 -6.70
N PRO A 199 -12.09 -8.53 -7.81
CA PRO A 199 -12.51 -7.14 -7.93
C PRO A 199 -13.44 -6.73 -6.79
N MET A 200 -13.23 -5.52 -6.28
CA MET A 200 -14.06 -4.95 -5.23
C MET A 200 -15.37 -4.40 -5.81
N LYS A 201 -16.41 -4.38 -4.97
CA LYS A 201 -17.63 -3.61 -5.23
C LYS A 201 -17.45 -2.23 -4.62
N TRP A 202 -17.66 -1.20 -5.41
CA TRP A 202 -17.49 0.20 -5.04
C TRP A 202 -18.78 0.81 -4.50
N SER A 203 -18.64 1.83 -3.64
CA SER A 203 -19.68 2.81 -3.33
C SER A 203 -19.14 4.18 -3.72
N GLY A 204 -19.39 4.64 -4.94
CA GLY A 204 -18.81 5.87 -5.46
C GLY A 204 -18.96 7.07 -4.53
N ALA A 205 -20.15 7.29 -3.95
CA ALA A 205 -20.38 8.36 -2.99
C ALA A 205 -19.54 8.19 -1.70
N GLY A 206 -19.36 6.96 -1.23
CA GLY A 206 -18.55 6.67 -0.05
C GLY A 206 -17.06 6.93 -0.30
N GLU A 207 -16.57 6.61 -1.50
CA GLU A 207 -15.17 6.82 -1.88
C GLU A 207 -14.86 8.32 -2.05
N ILE A 208 -15.75 9.08 -2.71
CA ILE A 208 -15.62 10.54 -2.84
C ILE A 208 -15.60 11.21 -1.47
N LYS A 209 -16.50 10.81 -0.56
CA LYS A 209 -16.50 11.31 0.82
C LYS A 209 -15.19 11.02 1.54
N ALA A 210 -14.70 9.80 1.43
CA ALA A 210 -13.44 9.42 2.06
C ALA A 210 -12.25 10.22 1.50
N LYS A 211 -12.23 10.44 0.17
CA LYS A 211 -11.25 11.29 -0.50
C LYS A 211 -11.27 12.72 0.07
N ILE A 212 -12.43 13.36 0.05
CA ILE A 212 -12.61 14.73 0.54
C ILE A 212 -12.15 14.86 2.00
N ASN A 213 -12.46 13.88 2.85
CA ASN A 213 -12.01 13.90 4.25
C ASN A 213 -10.50 13.84 4.39
N VAL A 214 -9.82 13.00 3.59
CA VAL A 214 -8.36 12.93 3.60
C VAL A 214 -7.76 14.22 3.07
N ASP A 215 -8.32 14.80 2.02
CA ASP A 215 -7.89 16.09 1.48
C ASP A 215 -7.97 17.21 2.53
N PHE A 216 -9.10 17.29 3.26
CA PHE A 216 -9.23 18.26 4.34
C PHE A 216 -8.25 18.04 5.47
N LEU A 217 -7.95 16.78 5.83
CA LEU A 217 -6.96 16.46 6.86
C LEU A 217 -5.55 16.87 6.45
N SER A 218 -5.24 16.76 5.16
CA SER A 218 -3.89 16.98 4.65
C SER A 218 -3.65 18.38 4.09
N HIS A 219 -4.65 19.01 3.50
CA HIS A 219 -4.51 20.28 2.79
C HIS A 219 -5.50 21.37 3.24
N GLY A 220 -6.38 21.05 4.20
CA GLY A 220 -7.42 21.98 4.64
C GLY A 220 -8.53 22.24 3.61
N ALA A 221 -8.45 21.66 2.41
CA ALA A 221 -9.40 21.83 1.32
C ALA A 221 -9.47 20.59 0.41
N PRO A 222 -10.57 20.36 -0.33
CA PRO A 222 -10.64 19.28 -1.30
C PRO A 222 -9.66 19.49 -2.45
N ILE A 223 -8.94 18.44 -2.84
CA ILE A 223 -8.07 18.42 -4.02
C ILE A 223 -8.86 17.84 -5.19
N TYR A 224 -9.09 18.66 -6.21
CA TYR A 224 -9.80 18.22 -7.42
C TYR A 224 -8.84 17.78 -8.53
N GLU A 225 -7.68 18.40 -8.61
CA GLU A 225 -6.60 18.07 -9.53
C GLU A 225 -5.56 17.21 -8.82
N GLU A 226 -4.82 16.38 -9.58
CA GLU A 226 -3.74 15.54 -9.08
C GLU A 226 -4.15 14.55 -7.96
N SER A 227 -5.36 13.99 -8.06
CA SER A 227 -5.80 12.97 -7.13
C SER A 227 -5.33 11.59 -7.57
N TYR A 228 -4.52 10.93 -6.75
CA TYR A 228 -3.89 9.67 -7.09
C TYR A 228 -4.38 8.55 -6.18
N SER A 229 -4.53 7.35 -6.73
CA SER A 229 -4.79 6.17 -5.91
C SER A 229 -3.84 5.04 -6.26
N MET A 230 -3.64 4.14 -5.29
CA MET A 230 -2.92 2.90 -5.50
C MET A 230 -3.85 1.72 -5.25
N LEU A 231 -3.91 0.83 -6.23
CA LEU A 231 -4.75 -0.36 -6.21
C LEU A 231 -3.88 -1.61 -6.07
N PHE A 232 -3.85 -2.14 -4.86
CA PHE A 232 -3.15 -3.39 -4.56
C PHE A 232 -3.97 -4.59 -5.01
N ALA A 233 -3.34 -5.51 -5.74
CA ALA A 233 -3.98 -6.74 -6.24
C ALA A 233 -2.97 -7.87 -6.44
N ASP A 234 -3.47 -9.10 -6.44
CA ASP A 234 -2.65 -10.30 -6.69
C ASP A 234 -2.16 -10.37 -8.15
N SER A 235 -2.87 -9.72 -9.09
CA SER A 235 -2.44 -9.59 -10.49
C SER A 235 -2.97 -8.32 -11.16
N GLY A 236 -2.33 -7.92 -12.29
CA GLY A 236 -2.74 -6.77 -13.10
C GLY A 236 -4.14 -6.92 -13.68
N GLU A 237 -4.54 -8.15 -14.07
CA GLU A 237 -5.88 -8.44 -14.60
C GLU A 237 -6.97 -8.22 -13.54
N ILE A 238 -6.68 -8.56 -12.28
CA ILE A 238 -7.60 -8.32 -11.17
C ILE A 238 -7.70 -6.82 -10.90
N ALA A 239 -6.57 -6.12 -10.90
CA ALA A 239 -6.52 -4.67 -10.75
C ALA A 239 -7.29 -3.95 -11.86
N MET A 240 -7.07 -4.31 -13.12
CA MET A 240 -7.77 -3.73 -14.26
C MET A 240 -9.27 -4.01 -14.23
N ARG A 241 -9.69 -5.23 -13.88
CA ARG A 241 -11.12 -5.54 -13.69
C ARG A 241 -11.74 -4.73 -12.55
N ALA A 242 -11.02 -4.50 -11.47
CA ALA A 242 -11.49 -3.66 -10.38
C ALA A 242 -11.59 -2.18 -10.82
N PHE A 243 -10.61 -1.69 -11.57
CA PHE A 243 -10.58 -0.35 -12.15
C PHE A 243 -11.74 -0.11 -13.12
N LEU A 244 -12.04 -1.06 -14.01
CA LEU A 244 -13.13 -0.98 -14.98
C LEU A 244 -14.50 -1.32 -14.40
N SER A 245 -14.58 -1.86 -13.17
CA SER A 245 -15.83 -2.26 -12.57
C SER A 245 -16.73 -1.06 -12.29
N THR A 246 -17.93 -1.11 -12.85
CA THR A 246 -18.97 -0.12 -12.59
C THR A 246 -19.85 -0.59 -11.44
N HIS A 247 -20.09 0.26 -10.46
CA HIS A 247 -21.15 0.01 -9.51
C HIS A 247 -22.46 0.64 -10.00
N LYS A 248 -23.40 -0.19 -10.38
CA LYS A 248 -24.78 0.24 -10.58
C LYS A 248 -25.43 0.49 -9.22
N ILE A 249 -25.33 1.70 -8.71
CA ILE A 249 -26.28 2.20 -7.71
C ILE A 249 -27.36 2.94 -8.50
N GLN A 250 -28.62 2.71 -8.15
CA GLN A 250 -29.76 3.38 -8.75
C GLN A 250 -29.44 4.88 -8.96
N ASN A 251 -29.35 5.30 -10.21
CA ASN A 251 -29.20 6.68 -10.67
C ASN A 251 -27.83 7.39 -10.55
N SER A 252 -26.71 6.73 -10.23
CA SER A 252 -25.40 7.36 -10.36
C SER A 252 -24.33 6.38 -10.83
N ASN A 253 -23.80 6.62 -12.01
CA ASN A 253 -22.69 5.87 -12.58
C ASN A 253 -21.35 6.45 -12.09
N TYR A 254 -20.92 6.09 -10.88
CA TYR A 254 -19.57 6.41 -10.43
C TYR A 254 -18.61 5.31 -10.86
N HIS A 255 -17.63 5.68 -11.66
CA HIS A 255 -16.52 4.83 -12.04
C HIS A 255 -15.29 5.18 -11.21
N PHE A 256 -14.44 4.22 -10.95
CA PHE A 256 -13.18 4.45 -10.23
C PHE A 256 -12.31 5.51 -10.93
N HIS A 257 -12.23 5.42 -12.24
CA HIS A 257 -11.53 6.39 -13.09
C HIS A 257 -12.16 7.79 -13.09
N GLY A 258 -13.38 7.96 -12.62
CA GLY A 258 -14.02 9.27 -12.46
C GLY A 258 -13.72 9.93 -11.10
N ILE A 259 -13.13 9.18 -10.16
CA ILE A 259 -12.80 9.70 -8.81
C ILE A 259 -11.32 10.12 -8.75
N TYR A 260 -10.44 9.34 -9.37
CA TYR A 260 -9.00 9.54 -9.34
C TYR A 260 -8.43 9.78 -10.72
N GLU A 261 -7.51 10.75 -10.80
CA GLU A 261 -6.82 11.06 -12.05
C GLU A 261 -5.84 9.94 -12.45
N LYS A 262 -5.13 9.37 -11.48
CA LYS A 262 -4.24 8.23 -11.69
C LYS A 262 -4.57 7.09 -10.74
N VAL A 263 -4.41 5.89 -11.24
CA VAL A 263 -4.66 4.65 -10.49
C VAL A 263 -3.50 3.70 -10.71
N HIS A 264 -2.53 3.75 -9.82
CA HIS A 264 -1.33 2.90 -9.90
C HIS A 264 -1.60 1.49 -9.40
N TYR A 265 -1.28 0.49 -10.19
CA TYR A 265 -1.33 -0.91 -9.78
C TYR A 265 -0.08 -1.26 -8.97
N ILE A 266 -0.27 -1.79 -7.76
CA ILE A 266 0.80 -2.32 -6.91
C ILE A 266 0.59 -3.83 -6.71
N PRO A 267 1.52 -4.70 -7.13
CA PRO A 267 1.34 -6.14 -7.00
C PRO A 267 1.50 -6.63 -5.56
N LEU A 268 0.70 -7.60 -5.15
CA LEU A 268 0.80 -8.28 -3.85
C LEU A 268 1.71 -9.51 -3.95
N ASN A 269 2.96 -9.29 -4.35
CA ASN A 269 4.00 -10.30 -4.49
C ASN A 269 5.38 -9.73 -4.09
N GLU A 270 6.46 -10.39 -4.48
CA GLU A 270 7.84 -10.00 -4.19
C GLU A 270 8.27 -8.63 -4.77
N TYR A 271 7.61 -8.17 -5.81
CA TYR A 271 7.87 -6.84 -6.40
C TYR A 271 7.17 -5.73 -5.64
N GLY A 272 6.06 -6.01 -4.93
CA GLY A 272 5.16 -5.00 -4.41
C GLY A 272 5.84 -3.94 -3.53
N ALA A 273 6.61 -4.35 -2.53
CA ALA A 273 7.30 -3.42 -1.63
C ALA A 273 8.43 -2.66 -2.35
N ARG A 274 9.23 -3.35 -3.16
CA ARG A 274 10.31 -2.77 -3.96
C ARG A 274 9.76 -1.73 -4.95
N TYR A 275 8.68 -2.06 -5.61
CA TYR A 275 8.02 -1.17 -6.56
C TYR A 275 7.37 0.03 -5.87
N LEU A 276 6.73 -0.16 -4.73
CA LEU A 276 6.17 0.94 -3.94
C LEU A 276 7.26 1.91 -3.46
N ARG A 277 8.47 1.41 -3.19
CA ARG A 277 9.62 2.23 -2.83
C ARG A 277 10.00 3.23 -3.93
N PHE A 278 9.79 2.92 -5.22
CA PHE A 278 10.07 3.88 -6.32
C PHE A 278 9.23 5.15 -6.16
N PHE A 279 8.00 5.03 -5.70
CA PHE A 279 7.12 6.19 -5.50
C PHE A 279 7.63 7.14 -4.39
N THR A 280 8.51 6.69 -3.50
CA THR A 280 9.14 7.57 -2.49
C THR A 280 10.20 8.50 -3.08
N VAL A 281 10.67 8.23 -4.32
CA VAL A 281 11.59 9.09 -5.06
C VAL A 281 10.78 10.04 -5.94
N ILE A 282 10.72 11.31 -5.54
CA ILE A 282 9.94 12.32 -6.27
C ILE A 282 10.45 12.46 -7.70
N GLY A 283 9.54 12.38 -8.66
CA GLY A 283 9.87 12.57 -10.08
C GLY A 283 10.52 11.37 -10.79
N TRP A 284 10.71 10.23 -10.14
CA TRP A 284 11.35 9.04 -10.71
C TRP A 284 10.79 8.63 -12.07
N HIS A 285 9.48 8.61 -12.22
CA HIS A 285 8.81 8.23 -13.46
C HIS A 285 9.13 9.23 -14.60
N ASN A 286 9.13 10.52 -14.30
CA ASN A 286 9.46 11.57 -15.27
C ASN A 286 10.92 11.48 -15.73
N TYR A 287 11.83 11.12 -14.83
CA TYR A 287 13.23 10.89 -15.16
C TYR A 287 13.38 9.75 -16.18
N PHE A 288 12.79 8.59 -15.90
CA PHE A 288 12.85 7.45 -16.82
C PHE A 288 12.10 7.71 -18.13
N LYS A 289 11.01 8.48 -18.09
CA LYS A 289 10.31 8.87 -19.32
C LYS A 289 11.21 9.68 -20.25
N LYS A 290 11.91 10.67 -19.72
CA LYS A 290 12.88 11.44 -20.50
C LYS A 290 13.98 10.57 -21.07
N LEU A 291 14.53 9.68 -20.27
CA LEU A 291 15.61 8.79 -20.67
C LEU A 291 15.17 7.82 -21.78
N LEU A 292 14.01 7.20 -21.65
CA LEU A 292 13.52 6.17 -22.58
C LEU A 292 13.03 6.74 -23.92
N LEU A 293 12.55 7.97 -23.90
CA LEU A 293 12.05 8.66 -25.11
C LEU A 293 13.08 9.67 -25.66
N GLU A 294 14.28 9.70 -25.10
CA GLU A 294 15.38 10.62 -25.49
C GLU A 294 14.93 12.10 -25.53
N LEU A 295 14.12 12.51 -24.53
CA LEU A 295 13.56 13.85 -24.45
C LEU A 295 14.43 14.78 -23.57
N ASP A 296 14.76 15.95 -24.07
CA ASP A 296 15.41 17.00 -23.27
C ASP A 296 14.45 17.53 -22.20
N GLU A 297 13.19 17.81 -22.61
CA GLU A 297 12.13 18.28 -21.73
C GLU A 297 10.84 17.48 -21.93
N LEU A 298 10.05 17.33 -20.86
CA LEU A 298 8.72 16.72 -20.98
C LEU A 298 7.78 17.70 -21.69
N PRO A 299 6.90 17.19 -22.59
CA PRO A 299 5.92 18.04 -23.25
C PRO A 299 5.00 18.72 -22.23
N LYS A 300 4.68 19.99 -22.46
CA LYS A 300 3.79 20.80 -21.60
C LYS A 300 2.38 20.20 -21.52
N TYR A 301 1.91 19.61 -22.61
CA TYR A 301 0.61 18.93 -22.69
C TYR A 301 0.83 17.43 -22.50
N ARG A 302 0.15 16.84 -21.52
CA ARG A 302 0.18 15.41 -21.27
C ARG A 302 -1.04 14.75 -21.88
N TYR A 303 -0.80 13.83 -22.79
CA TYR A 303 -1.84 12.91 -23.26
C TYR A 303 -1.99 11.76 -22.24
N TYR A 304 -3.20 11.27 -22.07
CA TYR A 304 -3.42 10.13 -21.18
C TYR A 304 -3.00 8.81 -21.81
N ASP A 305 -3.16 8.70 -23.13
CA ASP A 305 -3.04 7.49 -23.91
C ASP A 305 -1.62 7.22 -24.42
N HIS A 306 -0.76 8.23 -24.54
CA HIS A 306 0.63 8.11 -24.97
C HIS A 306 1.51 9.21 -24.36
N ASP A 307 2.82 9.07 -24.53
CA ASP A 307 3.82 10.05 -24.08
C ASP A 307 4.50 10.73 -25.25
N ASP A 308 4.61 10.04 -26.39
CA ASP A 308 5.22 10.53 -27.63
C ASP A 308 4.52 9.94 -28.84
N TYR A 309 4.63 10.63 -30.00
CA TYR A 309 4.16 10.15 -31.28
C TYR A 309 5.18 10.52 -32.34
N THR A 310 5.94 9.51 -32.79
CA THR A 310 7.02 9.69 -33.77
C THR A 310 6.94 8.60 -34.86
N ASP A 311 7.10 8.99 -36.10
CA ASP A 311 7.09 8.08 -37.29
C ASP A 311 5.84 7.17 -37.39
N GLY A 312 4.69 7.65 -36.96
CA GLY A 312 3.44 6.89 -37.02
C GLY A 312 3.27 5.87 -35.88
N VAL A 313 4.11 5.92 -34.83
CA VAL A 313 4.07 5.05 -33.66
C VAL A 313 3.79 5.88 -32.42
N TYR A 314 2.79 5.50 -31.64
CA TYR A 314 2.54 6.02 -30.31
C TYR A 314 3.45 5.32 -29.30
N SER A 315 4.10 6.06 -28.43
CA SER A 315 4.94 5.53 -27.36
C SER A 315 4.33 5.80 -25.99
N LEU A 316 4.19 4.76 -25.17
CA LEU A 316 3.70 4.83 -23.80
C LEU A 316 4.74 4.30 -22.83
N VAL A 317 5.24 5.14 -21.93
CA VAL A 317 6.08 4.71 -20.80
C VAL A 317 5.18 4.38 -19.61
N TRP A 318 4.93 3.08 -19.41
CA TRP A 318 4.01 2.57 -18.40
C TRP A 318 4.74 1.95 -17.18
N LEU A 319 5.82 2.59 -16.74
CA LEU A 319 6.59 2.12 -15.59
C LEU A 319 5.90 2.38 -14.26
N ASP A 320 5.03 3.38 -14.17
CA ASP A 320 4.28 3.74 -12.96
C ASP A 320 3.02 2.91 -12.71
N GLY A 321 2.69 1.98 -13.61
CA GLY A 321 1.53 1.10 -13.46
C GLY A 321 0.17 1.80 -13.47
N ASP A 322 0.06 3.00 -14.06
CA ASP A 322 -1.21 3.73 -14.14
C ASP A 322 -2.19 3.01 -15.07
N LEU A 323 -3.20 2.37 -14.46
CA LEU A 323 -4.23 1.60 -15.17
C LEU A 323 -5.08 2.47 -16.10
N ARG A 324 -5.27 3.75 -15.76
CA ARG A 324 -6.04 4.67 -16.60
C ARG A 324 -5.33 4.93 -17.91
N ARG A 325 -4.01 5.12 -17.87
CA ARG A 325 -3.19 5.32 -19.08
C ARG A 325 -3.17 4.09 -19.96
N LEU A 326 -2.99 2.90 -19.34
CA LEU A 326 -3.01 1.65 -20.08
C LEU A 326 -4.37 1.38 -20.74
N TRP A 327 -5.47 1.70 -20.02
CA TRP A 327 -6.81 1.61 -20.59
C TRP A 327 -7.02 2.59 -21.74
N ALA A 328 -6.62 3.86 -21.58
CA ALA A 328 -6.72 4.85 -22.65
C ALA A 328 -5.90 4.46 -23.90
N ALA A 329 -4.70 3.92 -23.70
CA ALA A 329 -3.85 3.42 -24.79
C ALA A 329 -4.49 2.26 -25.56
N SER A 330 -5.34 1.44 -24.92
CA SER A 330 -6.05 0.34 -25.60
C SER A 330 -7.09 0.83 -26.64
N GLU A 331 -7.50 2.09 -26.57
CA GLU A 331 -8.44 2.71 -27.50
C GLU A 331 -7.75 3.39 -28.70
N LEU A 332 -6.42 3.48 -28.70
CA LEU A 332 -5.65 4.08 -29.78
C LEU A 332 -5.78 3.26 -31.08
N LYS A 333 -5.97 3.98 -32.17
CA LYS A 333 -5.98 3.41 -33.51
C LYS A 333 -4.64 3.68 -34.19
N GLY A 334 -3.73 2.72 -34.15
CA GLY A 334 -2.40 2.86 -34.75
C GLY A 334 -1.38 1.92 -34.12
N ASN A 335 -0.13 2.09 -34.50
CA ASN A 335 0.97 1.33 -33.94
C ASN A 335 1.28 1.87 -32.55
N LEU A 336 1.38 1.00 -31.56
CA LEU A 336 1.67 1.35 -30.17
C LEU A 336 2.90 0.59 -29.69
N CYS A 337 3.86 1.32 -29.11
CA CYS A 337 5.00 0.80 -28.39
C CYS A 337 4.86 1.11 -26.90
N VAL A 338 4.95 0.09 -26.03
CA VAL A 338 4.83 0.25 -24.58
C VAL A 338 6.12 -0.14 -23.89
N TYR A 339 6.68 0.80 -23.12
CA TYR A 339 7.79 0.55 -22.22
C TYR A 339 7.23 0.15 -20.85
N CYS A 340 7.54 -1.05 -20.37
CA CYS A 340 7.10 -1.53 -19.07
C CYS A 340 8.20 -2.35 -18.39
N PHE A 341 8.08 -2.63 -17.11
CA PHE A 341 8.99 -3.55 -16.45
C PHE A 341 8.82 -4.98 -16.97
N ASP A 342 9.89 -5.77 -16.87
CA ASP A 342 9.91 -7.17 -17.29
C ASP A 342 8.78 -8.00 -16.65
N TRP A 343 8.50 -7.82 -15.35
CA TRP A 343 7.41 -8.49 -14.65
C TRP A 343 6.00 -8.01 -15.04
N GLN A 344 5.86 -6.85 -15.69
CA GLN A 344 4.58 -6.30 -16.17
C GLN A 344 4.21 -6.79 -17.56
N LYS A 345 5.17 -7.33 -18.33
CA LYS A 345 5.05 -7.66 -19.75
C LYS A 345 3.83 -8.51 -20.07
N ASP A 346 3.65 -9.62 -19.36
CA ASP A 346 2.57 -10.56 -19.64
C ASP A 346 1.19 -9.92 -19.44
N PHE A 347 1.04 -9.12 -18.38
CA PHE A 347 -0.20 -8.39 -18.14
C PHE A 347 -0.46 -7.35 -19.25
N VAL A 348 0.53 -6.55 -19.64
CA VAL A 348 0.40 -5.56 -20.72
C VAL A 348 0.04 -6.24 -22.03
N ARG A 349 0.73 -7.36 -22.38
CA ARG A 349 0.44 -8.16 -23.57
C ARG A 349 -0.99 -8.69 -23.58
N ASN A 350 -1.42 -9.28 -22.47
CA ASN A 350 -2.77 -9.86 -22.35
C ASN A 350 -3.87 -8.79 -22.44
N PHE A 351 -3.58 -7.57 -21.99
CA PHE A 351 -4.56 -6.50 -22.00
C PHE A 351 -4.64 -5.77 -23.34
N LEU A 352 -3.50 -5.44 -23.95
CA LEU A 352 -3.44 -4.67 -25.20
C LEU A 352 -3.46 -5.54 -26.48
N GLY A 353 -3.17 -6.84 -26.37
CA GLY A 353 -3.15 -7.78 -27.51
C GLY A 353 -1.78 -7.93 -28.16
N GLU A 354 -1.72 -8.81 -29.17
CA GLU A 354 -0.46 -9.22 -29.82
C GLU A 354 0.17 -8.16 -30.75
N ASN A 355 -0.63 -7.21 -31.24
CA ASN A 355 -0.19 -6.21 -32.24
C ASN A 355 0.58 -5.03 -31.62
N VAL A 356 0.78 -5.02 -30.30
CA VAL A 356 1.49 -3.95 -29.58
C VAL A 356 2.95 -4.35 -29.41
N GLU A 357 3.87 -3.47 -29.75
CA GLU A 357 5.28 -3.65 -29.41
C GLU A 357 5.49 -3.41 -27.93
N ILE A 358 6.20 -4.31 -27.23
CA ILE A 358 6.49 -4.18 -25.80
C ILE A 358 7.99 -4.23 -25.58
N LEU A 359 8.54 -3.11 -25.12
CA LEU A 359 9.93 -2.96 -24.74
C LEU A 359 10.05 -3.08 -23.22
N THR A 360 10.76 -4.10 -22.78
CA THR A 360 10.89 -4.37 -21.34
C THR A 360 12.12 -3.71 -20.74
N ILE A 361 11.93 -3.09 -19.60
CA ILE A 361 12.97 -2.48 -18.77
C ILE A 361 13.24 -3.39 -17.59
N ASN A 362 14.51 -3.68 -17.35
CA ASN A 362 14.90 -4.51 -16.22
C ASN A 362 14.64 -3.80 -14.89
N PHE A 363 13.77 -4.38 -14.07
CA PHE A 363 13.33 -3.81 -12.81
C PHE A 363 14.49 -3.62 -11.81
N ASP A 364 15.38 -4.60 -11.70
CA ASP A 364 16.50 -4.56 -10.76
C ASP A 364 17.51 -3.45 -11.12
N LYS A 365 17.72 -3.19 -12.42
CA LYS A 365 18.58 -2.08 -12.87
C LYS A 365 17.99 -0.73 -12.52
N VAL A 366 16.68 -0.56 -12.67
CA VAL A 366 16.00 0.70 -12.30
C VAL A 366 16.08 0.91 -10.80
N GLU A 367 15.86 -0.13 -10.01
CA GLU A 367 16.00 -0.07 -8.55
C GLU A 367 17.42 0.34 -8.14
N GLN A 368 18.43 -0.25 -8.78
CA GLN A 368 19.83 0.10 -8.55
C GLN A 368 20.11 1.58 -8.87
N ILE A 369 19.65 2.08 -10.01
CA ILE A 369 19.82 3.49 -10.38
C ILE A 369 19.18 4.43 -9.34
N LEU A 370 17.97 4.10 -8.88
CA LEU A 370 17.23 4.97 -7.95
C LEU A 370 17.82 5.02 -6.54
N PHE A 371 18.46 3.95 -6.07
CA PHE A 371 18.83 3.82 -4.65
C PHE A 371 20.32 3.61 -4.39
N GLU A 372 21.16 3.26 -5.38
CA GLU A 372 22.60 3.15 -5.20
C GLU A 372 23.32 4.44 -5.63
N TYR A 373 22.75 5.21 -6.59
CA TYR A 373 23.35 6.48 -7.02
C TYR A 373 22.75 7.72 -6.33
N GLY A 374 21.67 7.58 -5.55
CA GLY A 374 21.06 8.70 -4.82
C GLY A 374 21.67 8.97 -3.45
N GLU A 375 22.56 8.10 -2.95
CA GLU A 375 23.25 8.32 -1.67
C GLU A 375 24.44 9.28 -1.75
N ASP A 376 24.93 9.61 -2.96
CA ASP A 376 26.10 10.49 -3.15
C ASP A 376 25.75 11.98 -3.23
N ASP A 377 24.47 12.36 -3.33
CA ASP A 377 24.04 13.77 -3.44
C ASP A 377 23.59 14.39 -2.10
N GLU A 378 23.62 13.68 -0.98
CA GLU A 378 23.30 14.19 0.38
C GLU A 378 24.56 14.37 1.29
N ALA A 379 25.77 14.42 0.72
CA ALA A 379 27.01 14.61 1.49
C ALA A 379 27.47 16.10 1.48
#